data_de687807aa059956eb94c02bf6874aef
#
_entry.id   de687807aa059956eb94c02bf6874aef
#
_cell.length_a   1.000
_cell.length_b   1.000
_cell.length_c   1.000
_cell.angle_alpha   90.00
_cell.angle_beta   90.00
_cell.angle_gamma   90.00
#
_symmetry.space_group_name_H-M   'P 1'
#
loop_
_entity.id
_entity.type
_entity.pdbx_description
1 polymer ?
#
loop_
_entity_poly.entity_id
_entity_poly.type
_entity_poly.pdbx_seq_one_letter_code
_entity_poly.pdbx_strand_id
1 'polypeptide(L)'
;MRTENGREGWVHRRQLVTTLTDAGVARSFRDLAFDDYLQRRVELGAGWGHFKKEPMLKFWAGYKLSESIGVEATVGQVQGVFSGTTFWHVNLQLEPFSDQRISPFFAAGMGNFKNIPNTSLVSAIPTDARLANASIGVRYYLTERFVLRADYSIYTAFLNDTRSGEYRALTGGLSFFF
;
A
#
# COMPACT_ATOMS: atom_id res chain seq x y z
N MET A 1 7.63 -0.54 37.06
CA MET A 1 8.44 -1.60 37.68
C MET A 1 8.66 -1.28 39.15
N ARG A 2 8.65 -2.32 39.99
CA ARG A 2 8.94 -2.21 41.40
C ARG A 2 10.25 -2.92 41.66
N THR A 3 11.20 -2.26 42.27
CA THR A 3 12.48 -2.83 42.67
C THR A 3 12.36 -3.59 43.99
N GLU A 4 13.29 -4.53 44.30
CA GLU A 4 13.31 -5.27 45.57
C GLU A 4 13.31 -4.36 46.80
N ASN A 5 13.80 -3.14 46.67
CA ASN A 5 13.83 -2.12 47.72
C ASN A 5 12.52 -1.28 47.79
N GLY A 6 11.42 -1.74 47.14
CA GLY A 6 10.11 -1.13 47.21
C GLY A 6 9.96 0.20 46.47
N ARG A 7 10.96 0.65 45.74
CA ARG A 7 10.87 1.87 44.89
C ARG A 7 10.14 1.57 43.61
N GLU A 8 9.12 2.33 43.29
CA GLU A 8 8.38 2.28 42.02
C GLU A 8 8.93 3.34 41.07
N GLY A 9 9.13 2.96 39.81
CA GLY A 9 9.64 3.88 38.79
C GLY A 9 9.27 3.40 37.40
N TRP A 10 9.26 4.34 36.44
CA TRP A 10 9.06 4.08 35.04
C TRP A 10 10.41 3.80 34.38
N VAL A 11 10.50 2.67 33.65
CA VAL A 11 11.68 2.30 32.87
C VAL A 11 11.30 2.37 31.39
N HIS A 12 12.14 3.00 30.60
CA HIS A 12 11.90 3.07 29.17
C HIS A 12 11.98 1.67 28.56
N ARG A 13 11.02 1.30 27.70
CA ARG A 13 10.90 -0.05 27.14
C ARG A 13 12.18 -0.54 26.44
N ARG A 14 12.96 0.36 25.83
CA ARG A 14 14.26 0.06 25.20
C ARG A 14 15.34 -0.39 26.19
N GLN A 15 15.15 -0.17 27.47
CA GLN A 15 16.08 -0.60 28.55
C GLN A 15 15.77 -2.01 29.06
N LEU A 16 14.62 -2.58 28.66
CA LEU A 16 14.19 -3.94 29.00
C LEU A 16 14.63 -4.90 27.89
N VAL A 17 15.92 -5.21 27.82
CA VAL A 17 16.48 -6.04 26.73
C VAL A 17 16.11 -7.52 26.91
N THR A 18 16.09 -8.02 28.13
CA THR A 18 15.68 -9.41 28.45
C THR A 18 15.15 -9.47 29.86
N THR A 19 14.05 -10.18 30.07
CA THR A 19 13.59 -10.60 31.38
C THR A 19 13.64 -12.11 31.46
N LEU A 20 14.08 -12.62 32.61
CA LEU A 20 14.01 -14.05 32.93
C LEU A 20 12.64 -14.34 33.55
N THR A 21 11.98 -15.40 33.12
CA THR A 21 10.83 -15.96 33.84
C THR A 21 11.31 -16.68 35.11
N ASP A 22 10.39 -16.97 36.06
CA ASP A 22 10.70 -17.75 37.26
C ASP A 22 11.34 -19.13 36.94
N ALA A 23 11.19 -19.63 35.73
CA ALA A 23 11.83 -20.85 35.22
C ALA A 23 13.22 -20.60 34.59
N GLY A 24 13.77 -19.38 34.65
CA GLY A 24 15.09 -19.06 34.08
C GLY A 24 15.12 -18.95 32.55
N VAL A 25 13.95 -18.98 31.87
CA VAL A 25 13.86 -18.83 30.43
C VAL A 25 13.93 -17.36 30.07
N ALA A 26 14.89 -16.97 29.24
CA ALA A 26 15.00 -15.60 28.70
C ALA A 26 13.76 -15.26 27.84
N ARG A 27 12.97 -14.33 28.30
CA ARG A 27 11.91 -13.70 27.47
C ARG A 27 12.44 -12.39 26.94
N SER A 28 12.65 -12.33 25.65
CA SER A 28 12.84 -11.04 24.98
C SER A 28 11.49 -10.35 24.85
N PHE A 29 11.34 -9.14 25.38
CA PHE A 29 10.23 -8.26 25.04
C PHE A 29 10.52 -7.67 23.66
N ARG A 30 10.35 -8.48 22.64
CA ARG A 30 10.36 -8.04 21.27
C ARG A 30 9.07 -7.24 21.02
N ASP A 31 9.15 -6.12 20.34
CA ASP A 31 7.98 -5.45 19.79
C ASP A 31 7.41 -6.35 18.70
N LEU A 32 6.57 -7.31 19.12
CA LEU A 32 6.00 -8.37 18.28
C LEU A 32 5.24 -7.84 17.05
N ALA A 33 4.85 -6.55 17.05
CA ALA A 33 4.05 -5.98 15.99
C ALA A 33 4.85 -5.66 14.70
N PHE A 34 6.16 -5.43 14.77
CA PHE A 34 6.93 -4.94 13.61
C PHE A 34 7.86 -5.98 12.99
N ASP A 35 8.51 -6.80 13.81
CA ASP A 35 9.42 -7.82 13.31
C ASP A 35 8.69 -8.92 12.50
N ASP A 36 7.44 -9.20 12.82
CA ASP A 36 6.64 -10.20 12.10
C ASP A 36 6.20 -9.72 10.72
N TYR A 37 6.04 -8.41 10.52
CA TYR A 37 5.80 -7.83 9.20
C TYR A 37 7.00 -7.95 8.26
N LEU A 38 8.20 -7.87 8.79
CA LEU A 38 9.43 -8.02 8.01
C LEU A 38 9.63 -9.46 7.52
N GLN A 39 9.06 -10.44 8.21
CA GLN A 39 9.11 -11.86 7.82
C GLN A 39 8.06 -12.21 6.76
N ARG A 40 6.95 -11.51 6.72
CA ARG A 40 5.88 -11.74 5.76
C ARG A 40 6.13 -10.94 4.49
N ARG A 41 6.15 -11.64 3.38
CA ARG A 41 6.56 -11.06 2.09
C ARG A 41 5.41 -10.77 1.15
N VAL A 42 4.28 -11.44 1.35
CA VAL A 42 3.12 -11.32 0.45
C VAL A 42 2.05 -10.44 1.06
N GLU A 43 1.64 -9.42 0.34
CA GLU A 43 0.55 -8.51 0.70
C GLU A 43 -0.57 -8.63 -0.33
N LEU A 44 -1.81 -8.76 0.13
CA LEU A 44 -3.00 -8.63 -0.70
C LEU A 44 -3.89 -7.54 -0.13
N GLY A 45 -4.43 -6.69 -1.00
CA GLY A 45 -5.26 -5.60 -0.55
C GLY A 45 -6.32 -5.18 -1.54
N ALA A 46 -7.31 -4.48 -1.01
CA ALA A 46 -8.39 -3.86 -1.75
C ALA A 46 -8.65 -2.45 -1.21
N GLY A 47 -9.02 -1.56 -2.11
CA GLY A 47 -9.31 -0.19 -1.75
C GLY A 47 -10.29 0.45 -2.72
N TRP A 48 -10.86 1.55 -2.29
CA TRP A 48 -11.73 2.39 -3.09
C TRP A 48 -11.28 3.83 -3.01
N GLY A 49 -11.73 4.62 -3.96
CA GLY A 49 -11.38 6.02 -4.02
C GLY A 49 -11.98 6.73 -5.21
N HIS A 50 -11.31 7.77 -5.63
CA HIS A 50 -11.74 8.58 -6.76
C HIS A 50 -10.61 8.70 -7.78
N PHE A 51 -10.95 8.47 -9.03
CA PHE A 51 -10.10 8.67 -10.19
C PHE A 51 -10.66 9.86 -10.99
N LYS A 52 -9.96 11.00 -11.01
CA LYS A 52 -10.52 12.31 -11.34
C LYS A 52 -11.66 12.70 -10.37
N LYS A 53 -12.89 12.40 -10.70
CA LYS A 53 -14.09 12.62 -9.87
C LYS A 53 -14.99 11.39 -9.86
N GLU A 54 -14.58 10.32 -10.54
CA GLU A 54 -15.36 9.09 -10.70
C GLU A 54 -14.94 8.04 -9.66
N PRO A 55 -15.87 7.24 -9.16
CA PRO A 55 -15.57 6.19 -8.20
C PRO A 55 -14.65 5.13 -8.81
N MET A 56 -13.68 4.70 -8.03
CA MET A 56 -12.68 3.70 -8.41
C MET A 56 -12.59 2.61 -7.36
N LEU A 57 -12.53 1.38 -7.82
CA LEU A 57 -12.16 0.21 -7.03
C LEU A 57 -10.76 -0.26 -7.45
N LYS A 58 -9.92 -0.61 -6.48
CA LYS A 58 -8.54 -1.02 -6.69
C LYS A 58 -8.22 -2.26 -5.90
N PHE A 59 -7.54 -3.23 -6.52
CA PHE A 59 -6.99 -4.42 -5.87
C PHE A 59 -5.48 -4.45 -6.12
N TRP A 60 -4.72 -4.89 -5.14
CA TRP A 60 -3.27 -5.03 -5.30
C TRP A 60 -2.75 -6.30 -4.64
N ALA A 61 -1.69 -6.81 -5.22
CA ALA A 61 -0.88 -7.88 -4.68
C ALA A 61 0.58 -7.41 -4.65
N GLY A 62 1.20 -7.45 -3.51
CA GLY A 62 2.58 -7.01 -3.27
C GLY A 62 3.48 -8.14 -2.83
N TYR A 63 4.75 -8.02 -3.17
CA TYR A 63 5.81 -8.88 -2.68
C TYR A 63 6.99 -8.04 -2.19
N LYS A 64 7.37 -8.21 -0.91
CA LYS A 64 8.52 -7.53 -0.33
C LYS A 64 9.81 -8.24 -0.76
N LEU A 65 10.67 -7.52 -1.47
CA LEU A 65 12.00 -7.98 -1.86
C LEU A 65 13.00 -7.80 -0.72
N SER A 66 12.86 -6.68 0.00
CA SER A 66 13.63 -6.35 1.21
C SER A 66 12.72 -5.61 2.19
N GLU A 67 13.28 -5.19 3.33
CA GLU A 67 12.56 -4.39 4.33
C GLU A 67 11.99 -3.09 3.76
N SER A 68 12.70 -2.46 2.82
CA SER A 68 12.34 -1.15 2.27
C SER A 68 11.88 -1.18 0.82
N ILE A 69 12.02 -2.31 0.12
CA ILE A 69 11.73 -2.41 -1.31
C ILE A 69 10.75 -3.55 -1.57
N GLY A 70 9.72 -3.28 -2.36
CA GLY A 70 8.74 -4.26 -2.81
C GLY A 70 8.33 -4.07 -4.26
N VAL A 71 7.68 -5.08 -4.81
CA VAL A 71 7.00 -5.03 -6.11
C VAL A 71 5.52 -5.22 -5.87
N GLU A 72 4.70 -4.44 -6.54
CA GLU A 72 3.25 -4.46 -6.41
C GLU A 72 2.58 -4.53 -7.78
N ALA A 73 1.72 -5.49 -7.98
CA ALA A 73 0.81 -5.55 -9.12
C ALA A 73 -0.56 -5.01 -8.69
N THR A 74 -1.13 -4.12 -9.47
CA THR A 74 -2.41 -3.47 -9.18
C THR A 74 -3.35 -3.62 -10.37
N VAL A 75 -4.61 -3.85 -10.07
CA VAL A 75 -5.74 -3.77 -11.02
C VAL A 75 -6.74 -2.76 -10.49
N GLY A 76 -7.17 -1.84 -11.33
CA GLY A 76 -8.16 -0.83 -10.99
C GLY A 76 -9.31 -0.79 -11.98
N GLN A 77 -10.50 -0.53 -11.46
CA GLN A 77 -11.71 -0.32 -12.25
C GLN A 77 -12.35 0.99 -11.85
N VAL A 78 -12.61 1.84 -12.84
CA VAL A 78 -13.28 3.13 -12.68
C VAL A 78 -14.62 3.04 -13.39
N GLN A 79 -15.68 3.44 -12.73
CA GLN A 79 -17.02 3.48 -13.30
C GLN A 79 -17.46 4.93 -13.47
N GLY A 80 -17.30 5.43 -14.70
CA GLY A 80 -17.84 6.72 -15.09
C GLY A 80 -19.21 6.59 -15.75
N VAL A 81 -19.94 7.70 -15.81
CA VAL A 81 -21.28 7.75 -16.43
C VAL A 81 -21.20 7.47 -17.94
N PHE A 82 -20.15 7.95 -18.60
CA PHE A 82 -19.98 7.85 -20.04
C PHE A 82 -18.99 6.77 -20.50
N SER A 83 -18.21 6.22 -19.58
CA SER A 83 -17.21 5.18 -19.90
C SER A 83 -16.81 4.37 -18.70
N GLY A 84 -16.49 3.09 -18.93
CA GLY A 84 -15.80 2.24 -17.96
C GLY A 84 -14.31 2.23 -18.26
N THR A 85 -13.49 2.43 -17.26
CA THR A 85 -12.03 2.35 -17.39
C THR A 85 -11.49 1.20 -16.54
N THR A 86 -10.69 0.36 -17.15
CA THR A 86 -9.94 -0.68 -16.45
C THR A 86 -8.46 -0.47 -16.73
N PHE A 87 -7.63 -0.60 -15.71
CA PHE A 87 -6.19 -0.51 -15.86
C PHE A 87 -5.50 -1.54 -14.96
N TRP A 88 -4.30 -1.90 -15.34
CA TRP A 88 -3.39 -2.66 -14.49
C TRP A 88 -1.98 -2.08 -14.62
N HIS A 89 -1.20 -2.21 -13.57
CA HIS A 89 0.20 -1.78 -13.57
C HIS A 89 1.01 -2.59 -12.56
N VAL A 90 2.31 -2.61 -12.79
CA VAL A 90 3.29 -3.16 -11.85
C VAL A 90 4.19 -2.02 -11.41
N ASN A 91 4.36 -1.90 -10.10
CA ASN A 91 5.14 -0.85 -9.45
C ASN A 91 6.32 -1.43 -8.70
N LEU A 92 7.42 -0.71 -8.74
CA LEU A 92 8.44 -0.78 -7.71
C LEU A 92 8.03 0.14 -6.57
N GLN A 93 8.03 -0.36 -5.34
CA GLN A 93 7.64 0.36 -4.15
C GLN A 93 8.83 0.53 -3.22
N LEU A 94 8.97 1.73 -2.66
CA LEU A 94 9.98 2.08 -1.68
C LEU A 94 9.29 2.53 -0.38
N GLU A 95 9.63 1.89 0.73
CA GLU A 95 9.11 2.15 2.07
C GLU A 95 10.29 2.41 3.03
N PRO A 96 10.77 3.66 3.14
CA PRO A 96 12.00 3.98 3.85
C PRO A 96 11.91 3.81 5.37
N PHE A 97 10.70 3.81 5.94
CA PHE A 97 10.45 3.70 7.38
C PHE A 97 9.55 2.49 7.70
N SER A 98 9.91 1.33 7.14
CA SER A 98 9.12 0.09 7.29
C SER A 98 9.08 -0.46 8.74
N ASP A 99 9.96 0.04 9.62
CA ASP A 99 10.01 -0.26 11.04
C ASP A 99 9.04 0.55 11.90
N GLN A 100 8.34 1.53 11.30
CA GLN A 100 7.42 2.41 12.01
C GLN A 100 5.96 1.99 11.81
N ARG A 101 5.13 2.25 12.82
CA ARG A 101 3.70 1.99 12.76
C ARG A 101 2.98 2.80 11.67
N ILE A 102 3.49 3.99 11.38
CA ILE A 102 3.08 4.83 10.25
C ILE A 102 4.26 4.89 9.31
N SER A 103 4.10 4.31 8.14
CA SER A 103 5.16 4.20 7.15
C SER A 103 4.74 4.88 5.85
N PRO A 104 5.38 5.99 5.48
CA PRO A 104 5.22 6.56 4.16
C PRO A 104 5.86 5.66 3.10
N PHE A 105 5.28 5.61 1.93
CA PHE A 105 5.80 4.87 0.80
C PHE A 105 5.70 5.67 -0.50
N PHE A 106 6.59 5.34 -1.41
CA PHE A 106 6.61 5.83 -2.77
C PHE A 106 6.52 4.64 -3.72
N ALA A 107 5.83 4.80 -4.83
CA ALA A 107 5.81 3.76 -5.84
C ALA A 107 5.81 4.38 -7.24
N ALA A 108 6.47 3.71 -8.17
CA ALA A 108 6.47 4.08 -9.57
C ALA A 108 6.43 2.82 -10.43
N GLY A 109 5.75 2.90 -11.57
CA GLY A 109 5.62 1.74 -12.43
C GLY A 109 4.93 2.02 -13.75
N MET A 110 4.62 0.93 -14.44
CA MET A 110 4.02 0.97 -15.75
C MET A 110 3.01 -0.17 -15.94
N GLY A 111 2.11 0.02 -16.88
CA GLY A 111 1.09 -0.96 -17.19
C GLY A 111 0.27 -0.57 -18.41
N ASN A 112 -1.00 -0.97 -18.43
CA ASN A 112 -1.92 -0.68 -19.50
C ASN A 112 -3.22 -0.08 -18.96
N PHE A 113 -3.80 0.78 -19.78
CA PHE A 113 -5.03 1.50 -19.54
C PHE A 113 -6.00 1.20 -20.69
N LYS A 114 -7.20 0.76 -20.35
CA LYS A 114 -8.25 0.48 -21.30
C LYS A 114 -9.50 1.24 -20.92
N ASN A 115 -9.96 2.11 -21.81
CA ASN A 115 -11.21 2.85 -21.66
C ASN A 115 -12.24 2.36 -22.67
N ILE A 116 -13.39 1.93 -22.17
CA ILE A 116 -14.50 1.44 -22.97
C ILE A 116 -15.64 2.45 -22.84
N PRO A 117 -15.91 3.23 -23.89
CA PRO A 117 -17.03 4.16 -23.90
C PRO A 117 -18.37 3.42 -23.81
N ASN A 118 -19.35 4.03 -23.17
CA ASN A 118 -20.71 3.54 -23.19
C ASN A 118 -21.34 3.86 -24.55
N THR A 119 -21.38 2.87 -25.43
CA THR A 119 -21.82 3.01 -26.82
C THR A 119 -23.29 3.45 -26.98
N SER A 120 -24.11 3.28 -25.93
CA SER A 120 -25.49 3.77 -25.91
C SER A 120 -25.57 5.29 -25.68
N LEU A 121 -24.52 5.91 -25.16
CA LEU A 121 -24.50 7.34 -24.82
C LEU A 121 -23.51 8.15 -25.68
N VAL A 122 -22.45 7.50 -26.15
CA VAL A 122 -21.38 8.18 -26.90
C VAL A 122 -20.88 7.29 -28.04
N SER A 123 -20.84 7.81 -29.26
CA SER A 123 -20.21 7.16 -30.41
C SER A 123 -18.68 7.37 -30.33
N ALA A 124 -18.00 6.60 -29.49
CA ALA A 124 -16.57 6.67 -29.36
C ALA A 124 -15.91 5.27 -29.43
N ILE A 125 -14.67 5.25 -29.89
CA ILE A 125 -13.88 4.01 -30.05
C ILE A 125 -13.20 3.65 -28.73
N PRO A 126 -13.17 2.37 -28.34
CA PRO A 126 -12.37 1.93 -27.19
C PRO A 126 -10.90 2.35 -27.33
N THR A 127 -10.33 2.82 -26.24
CA THR A 127 -8.95 3.31 -26.23
C THR A 127 -8.10 2.36 -25.40
N ASP A 128 -7.06 1.80 -26.00
CA ASP A 128 -5.99 1.08 -25.34
C ASP A 128 -4.73 1.94 -25.32
N ALA A 129 -4.12 2.12 -24.15
CA ALA A 129 -2.94 2.97 -24.00
C ALA A 129 -1.95 2.36 -22.99
N ARG A 130 -0.67 2.62 -23.19
CA ARG A 130 0.32 2.35 -22.17
C ARG A 130 0.13 3.32 -21.01
N LEU A 131 0.36 2.82 -19.80
CA LEU A 131 0.20 3.56 -18.57
C LEU A 131 1.54 3.66 -17.85
N ALA A 132 1.92 4.86 -17.45
CA ALA A 132 2.93 5.07 -16.41
C ALA A 132 2.23 5.63 -15.18
N ASN A 133 2.70 5.26 -14.00
CA ASN A 133 2.18 5.84 -12.77
C ASN A 133 3.27 6.13 -11.76
N ALA A 134 3.02 7.14 -10.95
CA ALA A 134 3.77 7.43 -9.73
C ALA A 134 2.79 7.65 -8.59
N SER A 135 3.10 7.13 -7.42
CA SER A 135 2.24 7.26 -6.25
C SER A 135 3.05 7.52 -4.98
N ILE A 136 2.42 8.27 -4.09
CA ILE A 136 2.87 8.49 -2.72
C ILE A 136 1.74 8.11 -1.78
N GLY A 137 2.05 7.49 -0.67
CA GLY A 137 1.04 7.09 0.28
C GLY A 137 1.59 6.83 1.66
N VAL A 138 0.69 6.44 2.54
CA VAL A 138 0.97 6.09 3.92
C VAL A 138 0.32 4.76 4.24
N ARG A 139 1.06 3.92 4.93
CA ARG A 139 0.59 2.67 5.55
C ARG A 139 0.48 2.86 7.05
N TYR A 140 -0.61 2.40 7.62
CA TYR A 140 -0.82 2.34 9.05
C TYR A 140 -1.04 0.89 9.46
N TYR A 141 -0.09 0.34 10.19
CA TYR A 141 -0.12 -1.03 10.66
C TYR A 141 -1.06 -1.16 11.87
N LEU A 142 -2.26 -1.73 11.65
CA LEU A 142 -3.29 -1.93 12.67
C LEU A 142 -2.93 -3.08 13.60
N THR A 143 -2.61 -4.22 13.01
CA THR A 143 -2.25 -5.46 13.68
C THR A 143 -1.13 -6.13 12.92
N GLU A 144 -0.66 -7.30 13.37
CA GLU A 144 0.39 -8.09 12.69
C GLU A 144 0.07 -8.50 11.25
N ARG A 145 -1.17 -8.37 10.81
CA ARG A 145 -1.63 -8.82 9.49
C ARG A 145 -2.38 -7.77 8.70
N PHE A 146 -2.98 -6.79 9.37
CA PHE A 146 -3.84 -5.80 8.74
C PHE A 146 -3.18 -4.43 8.69
N VAL A 147 -3.21 -3.85 7.51
CA VAL A 147 -2.65 -2.52 7.24
C VAL A 147 -3.72 -1.66 6.57
N LEU A 148 -3.97 -0.49 7.13
CA LEU A 148 -4.68 0.57 6.42
C LEU A 148 -3.69 1.27 5.50
N ARG A 149 -4.15 1.57 4.29
CA ARG A 149 -3.37 2.27 3.28
C ARG A 149 -4.17 3.44 2.71
N ALA A 150 -3.50 4.56 2.54
CA ALA A 150 -4.01 5.70 1.79
C ALA A 150 -2.94 6.12 0.80
N ASP A 151 -3.30 6.32 -0.47
CA ASP A 151 -2.36 6.74 -1.51
C ASP A 151 -2.96 7.74 -2.49
N TYR A 152 -2.10 8.65 -2.93
CA TYR A 152 -2.33 9.56 -4.03
C TYR A 152 -1.47 9.12 -5.20
N SER A 153 -2.11 8.92 -6.35
CA SER A 153 -1.48 8.40 -7.56
C SER A 153 -1.71 9.33 -8.74
N ILE A 154 -0.67 9.53 -9.52
CA ILE A 154 -0.70 10.21 -10.81
C ILE A 154 -0.49 9.15 -11.88
N TYR A 155 -1.42 9.08 -12.81
CA TYR A 155 -1.40 8.17 -13.94
C TYR A 155 -1.25 8.95 -15.23
N THR A 156 -0.31 8.54 -16.07
CA THR A 156 -0.12 9.09 -17.41
C THR A 156 -0.40 8.01 -18.44
N ALA A 157 -1.48 8.17 -19.18
CA ALA A 157 -1.82 7.27 -20.29
C ALA A 157 -1.29 7.85 -21.60
N PHE A 158 -0.46 7.08 -22.31
CA PHE A 158 0.12 7.44 -23.60
C PHE A 158 -0.82 6.97 -24.72
N LEU A 159 -1.67 7.87 -25.18
CA LEU A 159 -2.71 7.57 -26.18
C LEU A 159 -2.11 7.42 -27.60
N ASN A 160 -1.13 8.29 -27.96
CA ASN A 160 -0.36 8.28 -29.21
C ASN A 160 0.99 8.95 -28.94
N ASP A 161 1.90 8.92 -29.92
CA ASP A 161 3.26 9.50 -29.81
C ASP A 161 3.28 10.99 -29.43
N THR A 162 2.16 11.71 -29.65
CA THR A 162 2.03 13.16 -29.40
C THR A 162 0.96 13.50 -28.36
N ARG A 163 0.18 12.53 -27.88
CA ARG A 163 -0.94 12.79 -26.95
C ARG A 163 -0.82 11.90 -25.70
N SER A 164 -0.75 12.52 -24.55
CA SER A 164 -0.85 11.87 -23.24
C SER A 164 -2.01 12.44 -22.44
N GLY A 165 -2.64 11.58 -21.65
CA GLY A 165 -3.68 11.97 -20.69
C GLY A 165 -3.17 11.80 -19.25
N GLU A 166 -3.22 12.85 -18.44
CA GLU A 166 -2.91 12.78 -17.01
C GLU A 166 -4.18 12.58 -16.19
N TYR A 167 -4.13 11.66 -15.26
CA TYR A 167 -5.21 11.32 -14.35
C TYR A 167 -4.67 11.26 -12.92
N ARG A 168 -5.46 11.75 -11.98
CA ARG A 168 -5.14 11.77 -10.56
C ARG A 168 -6.13 10.92 -9.79
N ALA A 169 -5.64 10.13 -8.85
CA ALA A 169 -6.48 9.30 -8.00
C ALA A 169 -6.08 9.44 -6.54
N LEU A 170 -7.07 9.42 -5.68
CA LEU A 170 -6.91 9.31 -4.24
C LEU A 170 -7.64 8.05 -3.80
N THR A 171 -6.93 7.13 -3.16
CA THR A 171 -7.49 5.86 -2.71
C THR A 171 -7.19 5.59 -1.26
N GLY A 172 -8.13 4.92 -0.60
CA GLY A 172 -7.97 4.33 0.72
C GLY A 172 -8.36 2.87 0.70
N GLY A 173 -7.70 2.05 1.49
CA GLY A 173 -7.99 0.62 1.49
C GLY A 173 -7.37 -0.13 2.65
N LEU A 174 -7.59 -1.43 2.64
CA LEU A 174 -7.11 -2.38 3.62
C LEU A 174 -6.28 -3.45 2.91
N SER A 175 -5.16 -3.83 3.50
CA SER A 175 -4.37 -4.96 3.05
C SER A 175 -4.08 -5.95 4.18
N PHE A 176 -3.78 -7.16 3.75
CA PHE A 176 -3.47 -8.29 4.61
C PHE A 176 -2.14 -8.91 4.19
N PHE A 177 -1.27 -9.18 5.18
CA PHE A 177 0.03 -9.83 5.00
C PHE A 177 -0.02 -11.32 5.34
N PHE A 178 0.64 -12.10 4.48
CA PHE A 178 0.84 -13.54 4.65
C PHE A 178 2.28 -13.89 4.95
#